data_ce52426a6b96b9851dccb861732d3bd5
#
_entry.id   ce52426a6b96b9851dccb861732d3bd5
#
_cell.length_a   1.000
_cell.length_b   1.000
_cell.length_c   1.000
_cell.angle_alpha   90.00
_cell.angle_beta   90.00
_cell.angle_gamma   90.00
#
_symmetry.space_group_name_H-M   'P 1'
#
loop_
_entity.id
_entity.type
_entity.pdbx_description
1 polymer ?
#
loop_
_entity_poly.entity_id
_entity_poly.type
_entity_poly.pdbx_seq_one_letter_code
_entity_poly.pdbx_strand_id
1 'polypeptide(L)'
;QPVRLGGFTKNVFYHEVSVSDYPLFDFQPYETELASKMVDVVKYEKLDLIHVHYAIPHASAAFMAKQILKTHGISIPYVTTLHGTDITLVGRDPSFEPVITFCINESDAVTAVSESLKEDTLKHFNVQNEITVVPNFISLDKKRSDSKINRSLYATQDEKIVCHISNFRKVKRVEDVIRVFAETIKKVPAKLLFVGDGPERYSCEQLCRELSLCE
;
A
#
# COMPACT_ATOMS: atom_id res chain seq x y z
N GLN A 1 9.54 14.55 8.79
CA GLN A 1 8.18 13.97 8.83
C GLN A 1 7.58 14.01 7.44
N PRO A 2 6.94 12.93 6.97
CA PRO A 2 6.21 12.96 5.71
C PRO A 2 5.16 14.07 5.74
N VAL A 3 5.05 14.83 4.66
CA VAL A 3 4.09 15.95 4.51
C VAL A 3 2.64 15.55 4.84
N ARG A 4 2.32 14.26 4.69
CA ARG A 4 1.00 13.71 4.97
C ARG A 4 0.64 13.61 6.47
N LEU A 5 1.60 13.74 7.36
CA LEU A 5 1.37 13.69 8.82
C LEU A 5 1.11 15.06 9.45
N GLY A 6 1.14 16.15 8.70
CA GLY A 6 0.93 17.51 9.19
C GLY A 6 -0.43 17.84 9.80
N GLY A 7 -1.34 16.88 9.91
CA GLY A 7 -2.66 17.06 10.53
C GLY A 7 -3.02 15.97 11.53
N PHE A 8 -2.07 15.12 11.91
CA PHE A 8 -2.32 14.06 12.87
C PHE A 8 -2.27 14.57 14.32
N THR A 9 -3.15 14.03 15.12
CA THR A 9 -3.48 14.40 16.49
C THR A 9 -2.37 14.02 17.48
N LYS A 10 -2.53 14.46 18.72
CA LYS A 10 -1.60 14.29 19.85
C LYS A 10 -1.17 12.84 20.13
N ASN A 11 -1.85 11.84 19.55
CA ASN A 11 -1.65 10.42 19.87
C ASN A 11 -0.91 9.65 18.74
N VAL A 12 -0.36 10.33 17.72
CA VAL A 12 0.39 9.68 16.64
C VAL A 12 1.83 10.16 16.67
N PHE A 13 2.75 9.22 16.91
CA PHE A 13 4.19 9.46 16.92
C PHE A 13 4.81 8.80 15.70
N TYR A 14 5.73 9.51 15.05
CA TYR A 14 6.42 9.02 13.87
C TYR A 14 7.85 8.61 14.21
N HIS A 15 8.19 7.36 13.95
CA HIS A 15 9.53 6.83 14.09
C HIS A 15 10.04 6.39 12.71
N GLU A 16 11.14 6.98 12.28
CA GLU A 16 11.76 6.67 11.00
C GLU A 16 12.72 5.48 11.12
N VAL A 17 12.67 4.59 10.13
CA VAL A 17 13.68 3.55 9.94
C VAL A 17 14.66 4.07 8.91
N SER A 18 15.89 4.32 9.36
CA SER A 18 17.00 4.70 8.48
C SER A 18 17.80 3.45 8.16
N VAL A 19 17.88 3.10 6.89
CA VAL A 19 18.68 1.96 6.46
C VAL A 19 20.07 2.44 6.13
N SER A 20 21.07 1.87 6.82
CA SER A 20 22.46 2.25 6.63
C SER A 20 22.98 1.71 5.31
N ASP A 21 23.67 2.58 4.56
CA ASP A 21 24.43 2.16 3.40
C ASP A 21 25.75 1.55 3.89
N TYR A 22 25.84 0.21 3.86
CA TYR A 22 27.03 -0.50 4.32
C TYR A 22 27.68 -1.26 3.17
N PRO A 23 28.96 -1.01 2.88
CA PRO A 23 29.64 -1.50 1.67
C PRO A 23 29.71 -3.03 1.50
N LEU A 24 29.44 -3.80 2.57
CA LEU A 24 29.43 -5.27 2.52
C LEU A 24 28.07 -5.86 2.12
N PHE A 25 27.04 -5.01 1.99
CA PHE A 25 25.71 -5.47 1.57
C PHE A 25 25.42 -5.04 0.14
N ASP A 26 25.26 -5.99 -0.77
CA ASP A 26 24.73 -5.73 -2.11
C ASP A 26 23.28 -5.21 -2.07
N PHE A 27 22.55 -5.61 -1.02
CA PHE A 27 21.17 -5.16 -0.73
C PHE A 27 21.09 -4.58 0.67
N GLN A 28 20.36 -3.48 0.80
CA GLN A 28 20.11 -2.86 2.10
C GLN A 28 19.32 -3.81 3.01
N PRO A 29 19.77 -4.07 4.26
CA PRO A 29 19.13 -5.01 5.19
C PRO A 29 17.89 -4.40 5.86
N TYR A 30 16.95 -3.88 5.07
CA TYR A 30 15.76 -3.16 5.54
C TYR A 30 14.98 -3.92 6.61
N GLU A 31 14.76 -5.22 6.40
CA GLU A 31 13.94 -6.06 7.28
C GLU A 31 14.55 -6.20 8.69
N THR A 32 15.86 -6.39 8.77
CA THR A 32 16.57 -6.51 10.06
C THR A 32 16.66 -5.17 10.80
N GLU A 33 16.84 -4.07 10.07
CA GLU A 33 16.81 -2.74 10.66
C GLU A 33 15.40 -2.37 11.14
N LEU A 34 14.37 -2.73 10.39
CA LEU A 34 12.99 -2.55 10.78
C LEU A 34 12.68 -3.34 12.08
N ALA A 35 13.11 -4.61 12.16
CA ALA A 35 12.94 -5.41 13.37
C ALA A 35 13.62 -4.77 14.58
N SER A 36 14.85 -4.31 14.43
CA SER A 36 15.59 -3.61 15.47
C SER A 36 14.88 -2.34 15.91
N LYS A 37 14.36 -1.56 14.95
CA LYS A 37 13.60 -0.34 15.24
C LYS A 37 12.28 -0.64 15.96
N MET A 38 11.57 -1.71 15.60
CA MET A 38 10.38 -2.15 16.31
C MET A 38 10.68 -2.49 17.76
N VAL A 39 11.79 -3.20 18.04
CA VAL A 39 12.22 -3.51 19.40
C VAL A 39 12.46 -2.23 20.21
N ASP A 40 13.18 -1.28 19.64
CA ASP A 40 13.48 0.01 20.27
C ASP A 40 12.20 0.78 20.60
N VAL A 41 11.31 0.95 19.63
CA VAL A 41 10.05 1.69 19.80
C VAL A 41 9.13 1.02 20.80
N VAL A 42 8.99 -0.31 20.77
CA VAL A 42 8.17 -1.04 21.76
C VAL A 42 8.67 -0.80 23.17
N LYS A 43 9.98 -0.86 23.39
CA LYS A 43 10.59 -0.64 24.72
C LYS A 43 10.45 0.81 25.17
N TYR A 44 10.71 1.77 24.27
CA TYR A 44 10.72 3.20 24.60
C TYR A 44 9.29 3.72 24.82
N GLU A 45 8.36 3.41 23.92
CA GLU A 45 6.97 3.89 23.98
C GLU A 45 6.05 2.98 24.81
N LYS A 46 6.57 1.83 25.31
CA LYS A 46 5.82 0.83 26.11
C LYS A 46 4.56 0.35 25.39
N LEU A 47 4.72 -0.08 24.14
CA LEU A 47 3.60 -0.51 23.32
C LEU A 47 3.06 -1.89 23.77
N ASP A 48 1.75 -2.06 23.60
CA ASP A 48 1.03 -3.30 23.93
C ASP A 48 0.76 -4.18 22.72
N LEU A 49 0.92 -3.65 21.50
CA LEU A 49 0.61 -4.31 20.24
C LEU A 49 1.50 -3.80 19.11
N ILE A 50 1.93 -4.70 18.24
CA ILE A 50 2.52 -4.36 16.93
C ILE A 50 1.46 -4.65 15.86
N HIS A 51 1.18 -3.70 14.98
CA HIS A 51 0.34 -3.93 13.81
C HIS A 51 1.12 -3.65 12.55
N VAL A 52 1.26 -4.65 11.71
CA VAL A 52 2.01 -4.57 10.46
C VAL A 52 1.12 -4.79 9.25
N HIS A 53 1.53 -4.19 8.16
CA HIS A 53 0.89 -4.34 6.86
C HIS A 53 1.85 -5.08 5.92
N TYR A 54 1.34 -6.11 5.23
CA TYR A 54 2.04 -7.08 4.40
C TYR A 54 2.74 -8.21 5.19
N ALA A 55 2.63 -9.43 4.66
CA ALA A 55 3.29 -10.61 5.21
C ALA A 55 4.82 -10.47 5.16
N ILE A 56 5.34 -9.95 4.09
CA ILE A 56 6.77 -9.60 3.94
C ILE A 56 6.90 -8.16 3.40
N PRO A 57 7.93 -7.41 3.81
CA PRO A 57 8.93 -7.72 4.83
C PRO A 57 8.49 -7.36 6.26
N HIS A 58 7.26 -6.92 6.47
CA HIS A 58 6.87 -6.31 7.75
C HIS A 58 6.48 -7.36 8.80
N ALA A 59 5.73 -8.43 8.46
CA ALA A 59 5.39 -9.45 9.45
C ALA A 59 6.61 -10.29 9.86
N SER A 60 7.54 -10.57 8.93
CA SER A 60 8.80 -11.20 9.25
C SER A 60 9.66 -10.37 10.21
N ALA A 61 9.72 -9.05 9.98
CA ALA A 61 10.37 -8.12 10.90
C ALA A 61 9.68 -8.09 12.27
N ALA A 62 8.34 -8.07 12.30
CA ALA A 62 7.56 -8.10 13.56
C ALA A 62 7.76 -9.40 14.34
N PHE A 63 7.78 -10.54 13.65
CA PHE A 63 8.10 -11.83 14.28
C PHE A 63 9.49 -11.79 14.91
N MET A 64 10.50 -11.31 14.18
CA MET A 64 11.87 -11.18 14.68
C MET A 64 11.92 -10.25 15.90
N ALA A 65 11.25 -9.10 15.84
CA ALA A 65 11.15 -8.17 16.96
C ALA A 65 10.47 -8.82 18.18
N LYS A 66 9.35 -9.55 17.98
CA LYS A 66 8.66 -10.29 19.04
C LYS A 66 9.58 -11.30 19.72
N GLN A 67 10.40 -12.05 18.95
CA GLN A 67 11.34 -13.01 19.53
C GLN A 67 12.45 -12.31 20.33
N ILE A 68 13.01 -11.20 19.84
CA ILE A 68 14.00 -10.43 20.56
C ILE A 68 13.40 -9.87 21.86
N LEU A 69 12.22 -9.26 21.80
CA LEU A 69 11.53 -8.73 22.99
C LEU A 69 11.27 -9.79 24.05
N LYS A 70 10.91 -11.02 23.60
CA LYS A 70 10.73 -12.17 24.51
C LYS A 70 12.00 -12.50 25.31
N THR A 71 13.19 -12.37 24.72
CA THR A 71 14.46 -12.56 25.45
C THR A 71 14.71 -11.50 26.52
N HIS A 72 14.02 -10.36 26.42
CA HIS A 72 14.03 -9.29 27.42
C HIS A 72 12.85 -9.37 28.40
N GLY A 73 12.08 -10.45 28.39
CA GLY A 73 10.90 -10.63 29.26
C GLY A 73 9.67 -9.83 28.83
N ILE A 74 9.67 -9.28 27.61
CA ILE A 74 8.54 -8.51 27.07
C ILE A 74 7.77 -9.43 26.12
N SER A 75 6.48 -9.67 26.46
CA SER A 75 5.55 -10.40 25.57
C SER A 75 4.64 -9.41 24.87
N ILE A 76 4.67 -9.39 23.55
CA ILE A 76 3.85 -8.48 22.72
C ILE A 76 3.21 -9.26 21.57
N PRO A 77 1.91 -9.14 21.37
CA PRO A 77 1.23 -9.69 20.20
C PRO A 77 1.49 -8.83 18.97
N TYR A 78 1.38 -9.45 17.77
CA TYR A 78 1.36 -8.70 16.54
C TYR A 78 0.25 -9.13 15.59
N VAL A 79 -0.33 -8.16 14.91
CA VAL A 79 -1.39 -8.34 13.90
C VAL A 79 -0.80 -8.07 12.52
N THR A 80 -1.15 -8.91 11.56
CA THR A 80 -0.77 -8.72 10.15
C THR A 80 -1.99 -8.44 9.29
N THR A 81 -1.96 -7.32 8.54
CA THR A 81 -2.97 -7.01 7.52
C THR A 81 -2.41 -7.29 6.12
N LEU A 82 -3.05 -8.19 5.39
CA LEU A 82 -2.74 -8.52 4.00
C LEU A 82 -3.37 -7.51 3.04
N HIS A 83 -2.61 -7.05 2.03
CA HIS A 83 -3.04 -6.02 1.08
C HIS A 83 -3.11 -6.46 -0.37
N GLY A 84 -2.62 -7.64 -0.69
CA GLY A 84 -2.70 -8.27 -2.01
C GLY A 84 -1.37 -8.40 -2.73
N THR A 85 -0.53 -7.38 -2.78
CA THR A 85 0.78 -7.46 -3.47
C THR A 85 1.67 -8.57 -2.90
N ASP A 86 1.68 -8.71 -1.59
CA ASP A 86 2.38 -9.75 -0.84
C ASP A 86 1.86 -11.17 -1.15
N ILE A 87 0.60 -11.30 -1.52
CA ILE A 87 -0.06 -12.58 -1.81
C ILE A 87 -0.10 -12.88 -3.31
N THR A 88 -0.58 -11.94 -4.11
CA THR A 88 -0.91 -12.19 -5.52
C THR A 88 0.26 -11.96 -6.48
N LEU A 89 1.24 -11.15 -6.11
CA LEU A 89 2.42 -10.87 -6.94
C LEU A 89 3.65 -11.58 -6.37
N VAL A 90 4.13 -11.15 -5.21
CA VAL A 90 5.35 -11.69 -4.61
C VAL A 90 5.11 -13.13 -4.11
N GLY A 91 3.98 -13.39 -3.49
CA GLY A 91 3.65 -14.71 -2.93
C GLY A 91 3.46 -15.82 -3.96
N ARG A 92 3.33 -15.49 -5.24
CA ARG A 92 3.30 -16.49 -6.33
C ARG A 92 4.67 -17.05 -6.69
N ASP A 93 5.73 -16.38 -6.28
CA ASP A 93 7.09 -16.89 -6.44
C ASP A 93 7.37 -17.92 -5.34
N PRO A 94 7.65 -19.20 -5.70
CA PRO A 94 7.89 -20.26 -4.73
C PRO A 94 9.05 -19.98 -3.76
N SER A 95 9.95 -19.07 -4.10
CA SER A 95 11.07 -18.69 -3.22
C SER A 95 10.62 -17.91 -1.99
N PHE A 96 9.46 -17.24 -2.02
CA PHE A 96 8.92 -16.48 -0.89
C PHE A 96 7.82 -17.23 -0.13
N GLU A 97 7.20 -18.24 -0.74
CA GLU A 97 6.05 -18.95 -0.17
C GLU A 97 6.31 -19.46 1.28
N PRO A 98 7.43 -20.13 1.60
CA PRO A 98 7.64 -20.65 2.95
C PRO A 98 7.68 -19.54 4.01
N VAL A 99 8.29 -18.40 3.69
CA VAL A 99 8.38 -17.27 4.63
C VAL A 99 7.03 -16.59 4.79
N ILE A 100 6.27 -16.42 3.71
CA ILE A 100 4.94 -15.82 3.76
C ILE A 100 3.98 -16.67 4.57
N THR A 101 3.94 -17.98 4.30
CA THR A 101 3.13 -18.94 5.07
C THR A 101 3.49 -18.91 6.55
N PHE A 102 4.79 -18.95 6.86
CA PHE A 102 5.28 -18.88 8.24
C PHE A 102 4.84 -17.58 8.91
N CYS A 103 5.05 -16.42 8.28
CA CYS A 103 4.71 -15.13 8.86
C CYS A 103 3.21 -14.97 9.13
N ILE A 104 2.37 -15.48 8.24
CA ILE A 104 0.92 -15.47 8.43
C ILE A 104 0.54 -16.35 9.63
N ASN A 105 1.13 -17.56 9.74
CA ASN A 105 0.79 -18.50 10.82
C ASN A 105 1.33 -18.09 12.18
N GLU A 106 2.44 -17.36 12.24
CA GLU A 106 3.02 -16.85 13.49
C GLU A 106 2.41 -15.54 13.99
N SER A 107 1.55 -14.92 13.18
CA SER A 107 0.79 -13.72 13.58
C SER A 107 -0.25 -14.10 14.64
N ASP A 108 -0.40 -13.29 15.68
CA ASP A 108 -1.43 -13.51 16.72
C ASP A 108 -2.85 -13.24 16.19
N ALA A 109 -2.97 -12.40 15.14
CA ALA A 109 -4.19 -12.24 14.36
C ALA A 109 -3.84 -11.82 12.93
N VAL A 110 -4.68 -12.22 11.97
CA VAL A 110 -4.51 -11.91 10.56
C VAL A 110 -5.76 -11.26 10.00
N THR A 111 -5.58 -10.18 9.27
CA THR A 111 -6.68 -9.53 8.55
C THR A 111 -6.37 -9.41 7.06
N ALA A 112 -7.42 -9.39 6.24
CA ALA A 112 -7.33 -9.12 4.80
C ALA A 112 -8.28 -7.99 4.40
N VAL A 113 -7.92 -7.22 3.39
CA VAL A 113 -8.72 -6.06 2.97
C VAL A 113 -9.95 -6.41 2.13
N SER A 114 -10.13 -7.68 1.75
CA SER A 114 -11.31 -8.15 1.01
C SER A 114 -11.49 -9.67 1.16
N GLU A 115 -12.72 -10.16 0.93
CA GLU A 115 -13.01 -11.59 0.87
C GLU A 115 -12.20 -12.28 -0.22
N SER A 116 -12.12 -11.68 -1.41
CA SER A 116 -11.33 -12.23 -2.52
C SER A 116 -9.86 -12.43 -2.13
N LEU A 117 -9.25 -11.48 -1.40
CA LEU A 117 -7.87 -11.64 -0.95
C LEU A 117 -7.74 -12.75 0.10
N LYS A 118 -8.70 -12.87 1.01
CA LYS A 118 -8.76 -13.97 1.98
C LYS A 118 -8.82 -15.32 1.27
N GLU A 119 -9.75 -15.48 0.30
CA GLU A 119 -9.89 -16.71 -0.49
C GLU A 119 -8.61 -17.05 -1.27
N ASP A 120 -8.00 -16.06 -1.93
CA ASP A 120 -6.74 -16.24 -2.64
C ASP A 120 -5.61 -16.65 -1.69
N THR A 121 -5.56 -16.10 -0.48
CA THR A 121 -4.56 -16.46 0.52
C THR A 121 -4.74 -17.91 0.95
N LEU A 122 -5.95 -18.31 1.34
CA LEU A 122 -6.24 -19.69 1.78
C LEU A 122 -6.04 -20.73 0.66
N LYS A 123 -6.19 -20.32 -0.60
CA LYS A 123 -5.98 -21.19 -1.75
C LYS A 123 -4.50 -21.45 -2.04
N HIS A 124 -3.64 -20.47 -1.84
CA HIS A 124 -2.25 -20.52 -2.29
C HIS A 124 -1.26 -20.84 -1.15
N PHE A 125 -1.66 -20.65 0.10
CA PHE A 125 -0.80 -20.84 1.26
C PHE A 125 -1.45 -21.77 2.27
N ASN A 126 -0.65 -22.58 2.94
CA ASN A 126 -1.11 -23.47 4.03
C ASN A 126 -1.31 -22.65 5.32
N VAL A 127 -2.34 -21.80 5.31
CA VAL A 127 -2.67 -20.94 6.44
C VAL A 127 -3.52 -21.68 7.45
N GLN A 128 -3.11 -21.63 8.73
CA GLN A 128 -3.81 -22.24 9.86
C GLN A 128 -4.62 -21.19 10.65
N ASN A 129 -4.23 -19.94 10.59
CA ASN A 129 -4.89 -18.85 11.28
C ASN A 129 -6.21 -18.45 10.57
N GLU A 130 -7.19 -18.09 11.37
CA GLU A 130 -8.38 -17.44 10.85
C GLU A 130 -8.02 -16.06 10.26
N ILE A 131 -8.50 -15.77 9.06
CA ILE A 131 -8.33 -14.47 8.41
C ILE A 131 -9.64 -13.68 8.53
N THR A 132 -9.60 -12.59 9.28
CA THR A 132 -10.73 -11.67 9.42
C THR A 132 -10.71 -10.63 8.30
N VAL A 133 -11.84 -10.39 7.63
CA VAL A 133 -11.90 -9.36 6.59
C VAL A 133 -12.22 -8.00 7.19
N VAL A 134 -11.31 -7.05 6.98
CA VAL A 134 -11.45 -5.65 7.39
C VAL A 134 -11.21 -4.77 6.16
N PRO A 135 -12.25 -4.33 5.46
CA PRO A 135 -12.11 -3.52 4.25
C PRO A 135 -11.40 -2.19 4.51
N ASN A 136 -10.62 -1.72 3.55
CA ASN A 136 -10.10 -0.36 3.59
C ASN A 136 -11.26 0.65 3.61
N PHE A 137 -11.14 1.67 4.44
CA PHE A 137 -12.17 2.68 4.61
C PHE A 137 -11.60 4.10 4.61
N ILE A 138 -12.49 5.05 4.44
CA ILE A 138 -12.22 6.48 4.62
C ILE A 138 -13.22 7.05 5.64
N SER A 139 -12.77 7.99 6.48
CA SER A 139 -13.68 8.72 7.34
C SER A 139 -14.52 9.70 6.51
N LEU A 140 -15.83 9.53 6.56
CA LEU A 140 -16.79 10.44 5.90
C LEU A 140 -17.04 11.71 6.71
N ASP A 141 -16.65 11.72 7.99
CA ASP A 141 -16.90 12.84 8.91
C ASP A 141 -15.98 14.06 8.67
N LYS A 142 -14.91 13.89 7.91
CA LYS A 142 -14.15 15.05 7.44
C LYS A 142 -15.05 15.81 6.47
N LYS A 143 -15.71 16.85 6.97
CA LYS A 143 -16.42 17.85 6.14
C LYS A 143 -15.52 18.12 4.92
N ARG A 144 -16.04 17.81 3.74
CA ARG A 144 -15.46 18.32 2.50
C ARG A 144 -15.23 19.81 2.74
N SER A 145 -14.01 20.27 2.62
CA SER A 145 -13.80 21.72 2.61
C SER A 145 -14.74 22.25 1.55
N ASP A 146 -15.51 23.28 1.87
CA ASP A 146 -16.41 23.96 0.93
C ASP A 146 -15.61 24.69 -0.17
N SER A 147 -14.41 24.24 -0.47
CA SER A 147 -13.66 24.68 -1.64
C SER A 147 -14.50 24.33 -2.85
N LYS A 148 -15.17 25.33 -3.39
CA LYS A 148 -15.94 25.23 -4.62
C LYS A 148 -14.97 24.76 -5.71
N ILE A 149 -14.98 23.44 -5.97
CA ILE A 149 -14.23 22.88 -7.09
C ILE A 149 -14.81 23.54 -8.34
N ASN A 150 -14.03 24.41 -8.95
CA ASN A 150 -14.47 25.08 -10.17
C ASN A 150 -14.29 24.10 -11.34
N ARG A 151 -15.35 23.36 -11.63
CA ARG A 151 -15.41 22.38 -12.72
C ARG A 151 -15.05 23.01 -14.05
N SER A 152 -15.36 24.30 -14.26
CA SER A 152 -15.07 24.99 -15.52
C SER A 152 -13.58 25.15 -15.85
N LEU A 153 -12.69 24.92 -14.87
CA LEU A 153 -11.24 24.85 -15.11
C LEU A 153 -10.82 23.60 -15.89
N TYR A 154 -11.65 22.57 -15.92
CA TYR A 154 -11.29 21.26 -16.49
C TYR A 154 -12.16 20.86 -17.68
N ALA A 155 -13.39 21.30 -17.74
CA ALA A 155 -14.33 20.91 -18.80
C ALA A 155 -15.47 21.92 -18.95
N THR A 156 -16.03 21.99 -20.15
CA THR A 156 -17.25 22.74 -20.42
C THR A 156 -18.47 22.06 -19.79
N GLN A 157 -19.63 22.71 -19.86
CA GLN A 157 -20.84 22.21 -19.22
C GLN A 157 -21.34 20.90 -19.86
N ASP A 158 -21.11 20.72 -21.15
CA ASP A 158 -21.57 19.57 -21.94
C ASP A 158 -20.58 18.40 -21.92
N GLU A 159 -19.32 18.63 -21.56
CA GLU A 159 -18.32 17.57 -21.49
C GLU A 159 -18.43 16.77 -20.19
N LYS A 160 -18.24 15.48 -20.28
CA LYS A 160 -18.07 14.61 -19.11
C LYS A 160 -16.61 14.64 -18.63
N ILE A 161 -16.38 14.53 -17.32
CA ILE A 161 -15.03 14.37 -16.77
C ILE A 161 -14.88 12.92 -16.36
N VAL A 162 -13.91 12.25 -16.97
CA VAL A 162 -13.40 10.93 -16.54
C VAL A 162 -12.14 11.17 -15.73
N CYS A 163 -12.08 10.68 -14.50
CA CYS A 163 -10.93 10.91 -13.63
C CYS A 163 -10.25 9.57 -13.31
N HIS A 164 -8.92 9.54 -13.48
CA HIS A 164 -8.08 8.43 -13.05
C HIS A 164 -7.05 8.92 -12.03
N ILE A 165 -7.06 8.30 -10.85
CA ILE A 165 -6.17 8.67 -9.75
C ILE A 165 -5.31 7.46 -9.40
N SER A 166 -4.00 7.55 -9.63
CA SER A 166 -3.06 6.47 -9.24
C SER A 166 -1.61 6.94 -9.24
N ASN A 167 -0.70 6.11 -8.72
CA ASN A 167 0.70 6.17 -9.11
C ASN A 167 0.83 5.47 -10.48
N PHE A 168 1.48 6.13 -11.45
CA PHE A 168 1.57 5.63 -12.83
C PHE A 168 2.60 4.52 -12.95
N ARG A 169 2.18 3.29 -12.61
CA ARG A 169 2.96 2.04 -12.72
C ARG A 169 2.23 1.07 -13.63
N LYS A 170 2.97 0.14 -14.25
CA LYS A 170 2.42 -0.89 -15.17
C LYS A 170 1.17 -1.60 -14.62
N VAL A 171 1.19 -1.96 -13.33
CA VAL A 171 0.05 -2.61 -12.67
C VAL A 171 -1.23 -1.77 -12.69
N LYS A 172 -1.13 -0.44 -12.87
CA LYS A 172 -2.27 0.48 -12.95
C LYS A 172 -2.84 0.60 -14.36
N ARG A 173 -2.15 0.04 -15.35
CA ARG A 173 -2.60 -0.03 -16.75
C ARG A 173 -3.07 1.33 -17.29
N VAL A 174 -2.31 2.38 -17.02
CA VAL A 174 -2.71 3.77 -17.35
C VAL A 174 -2.83 3.97 -18.86
N GLU A 175 -2.00 3.30 -19.67
CA GLU A 175 -2.11 3.32 -21.13
C GLU A 175 -3.44 2.77 -21.64
N ASP A 176 -3.96 1.70 -20.99
CA ASP A 176 -5.27 1.16 -21.36
C ASP A 176 -6.40 2.15 -21.08
N VAL A 177 -6.28 2.93 -19.99
CA VAL A 177 -7.24 4.01 -19.69
C VAL A 177 -7.26 5.04 -20.81
N ILE A 178 -6.09 5.41 -21.34
CA ILE A 178 -5.96 6.36 -22.47
C ILE A 178 -6.62 5.78 -23.73
N ARG A 179 -6.33 4.49 -24.05
CA ARG A 179 -6.93 3.84 -25.23
C ARG A 179 -8.44 3.73 -25.13
N VAL A 180 -8.97 3.35 -23.95
CA VAL A 180 -10.41 3.30 -23.70
C VAL A 180 -11.02 4.70 -23.79
N PHE A 181 -10.34 5.72 -23.28
CA PHE A 181 -10.79 7.10 -23.39
C PHE A 181 -10.83 7.59 -24.84
N ALA A 182 -9.83 7.23 -25.66
CA ALA A 182 -9.81 7.54 -27.09
C ALA A 182 -11.04 7.01 -27.85
N GLU A 183 -11.54 5.84 -27.46
CA GLU A 183 -12.79 5.29 -28.01
C GLU A 183 -14.04 5.98 -27.44
N THR A 184 -13.97 6.41 -26.20
CA THR A 184 -15.08 7.08 -25.50
C THR A 184 -15.40 8.44 -26.11
N ILE A 185 -14.38 9.26 -26.41
CA ILE A 185 -14.60 10.61 -26.95
C ILE A 185 -15.18 10.61 -28.37
N LYS A 186 -15.09 9.50 -29.10
CA LYS A 186 -15.77 9.34 -30.38
C LYS A 186 -17.31 9.31 -30.24
N LYS A 187 -17.81 9.05 -29.05
CA LYS A 187 -19.25 8.88 -28.77
C LYS A 187 -19.82 9.93 -27.84
N VAL A 188 -18.99 10.44 -26.91
CA VAL A 188 -19.44 11.36 -25.87
C VAL A 188 -18.38 12.43 -25.67
N PRO A 189 -18.75 13.74 -25.74
CA PRO A 189 -17.83 14.82 -25.38
C PRO A 189 -17.33 14.63 -23.93
N ALA A 190 -16.02 14.50 -23.76
CA ALA A 190 -15.44 14.25 -22.46
C ALA A 190 -14.00 14.76 -22.35
N LYS A 191 -13.55 14.99 -21.13
CA LYS A 191 -12.16 15.26 -20.74
C LYS A 191 -11.65 14.15 -19.84
N LEU A 192 -10.40 13.73 -20.02
CA LEU A 192 -9.72 12.79 -19.14
C LEU A 192 -8.79 13.54 -18.19
N LEU A 193 -9.07 13.45 -16.92
CA LEU A 193 -8.25 14.05 -15.88
C LEU A 193 -7.40 12.97 -15.19
N PHE A 194 -6.09 13.08 -15.36
CA PHE A 194 -5.13 12.26 -14.63
C PHE A 194 -4.65 12.98 -13.37
N VAL A 195 -4.70 12.27 -12.23
CA VAL A 195 -4.19 12.74 -10.95
C VAL A 195 -3.18 11.76 -10.42
N GLY A 196 -1.92 12.16 -10.40
CA GLY A 196 -0.83 11.32 -9.93
C GLY A 196 0.45 11.47 -10.74
N ASP A 197 1.42 10.66 -10.41
CA ASP A 197 2.74 10.62 -11.05
C ASP A 197 3.34 9.22 -10.98
N GLY A 198 4.39 8.94 -11.75
CA GLY A 198 5.08 7.68 -11.73
C GLY A 198 5.88 7.36 -12.99
N PRO A 199 6.57 6.21 -13.03
CA PRO A 199 7.48 5.87 -14.14
C PRO A 199 6.80 5.78 -15.51
N GLU A 200 5.50 5.46 -15.57
CA GLU A 200 4.76 5.36 -16.84
C GLU A 200 4.23 6.73 -17.34
N ARG A 201 4.48 7.83 -16.63
CA ARG A 201 3.96 9.15 -17.02
C ARG A 201 4.41 9.56 -18.40
N TYR A 202 5.69 9.42 -18.70
CA TYR A 202 6.24 9.84 -19.99
C TYR A 202 5.63 9.06 -21.16
N SER A 203 5.52 7.72 -21.04
CA SER A 203 4.88 6.88 -22.06
C SER A 203 3.40 7.21 -22.24
N CYS A 204 2.70 7.52 -21.16
CA CYS A 204 1.30 7.97 -21.20
C CYS A 204 1.16 9.30 -21.94
N GLU A 205 2.03 10.28 -21.68
CA GLU A 205 2.04 11.56 -22.39
C GLU A 205 2.33 11.39 -23.90
N GLN A 206 3.26 10.50 -24.25
CA GLN A 206 3.52 10.17 -25.66
C GLN A 206 2.29 9.54 -26.32
N LEU A 207 1.67 8.57 -25.69
CA LEU A 207 0.47 7.92 -26.22
C LEU A 207 -0.69 8.90 -26.40
N CYS A 208 -0.86 9.86 -25.49
CA CYS A 208 -1.85 10.92 -25.65
C CYS A 208 -1.61 11.75 -26.91
N ARG A 209 -0.33 12.10 -27.19
CA ARG A 209 0.03 12.87 -28.42
C ARG A 209 -0.21 12.04 -29.68
N GLU A 210 0.21 10.77 -29.70
CA GLU A 210 0.00 9.83 -30.82
C GLU A 210 -1.48 9.69 -31.17
N LEU A 211 -2.34 9.65 -30.15
CA LEU A 211 -3.80 9.53 -30.32
C LEU A 211 -4.50 10.89 -30.48
N SER A 212 -3.75 11.99 -30.57
CA SER A 212 -4.29 13.36 -30.70
C SER A 212 -5.27 13.73 -29.58
N LEU A 213 -4.97 13.30 -28.35
CA LEU A 213 -5.81 13.55 -27.16
C LEU A 213 -5.33 14.74 -26.33
N CYS A 214 -4.17 15.31 -26.65
CA CYS A 214 -3.61 16.47 -25.96
C CYS A 214 -4.16 17.76 -26.61
N GLU A 215 -4.85 18.57 -25.83
CA GLU A 215 -5.17 19.96 -26.13
C GLU A 215 -4.37 20.90 -25.23
#